data_d26291f5fcbd8de3cd96ff2e96cb143a
#
_entry.id   d26291f5fcbd8de3cd96ff2e96cb143a
#
_cell.length_a   1.000
_cell.length_b   1.000
_cell.length_c   1.000
_cell.angle_alpha   90.00
_cell.angle_beta   90.00
_cell.angle_gamma   90.00
#
_symmetry.space_group_name_H-M   'P 1'
#
loop_
_entity.id
_entity.type
_entity.pdbx_description
1 polymer ?
#
loop_
_entity_poly.entity_id
_entity_poly.type
_entity_poly.pdbx_seq_one_letter_code
_entity_poly.pdbx_strand_id
1 'polypeptide(L)'
;ALINLLKFRRENNLDEIYADALAKGIEVVTIEEKDYPENLRKINNAPPILYIKGKLMEDDWRSIAVVGTRKMTAYGKNIVKELGEIAAQNSVTLVSGLARGTDSEAHRSVLDAGGRTLAVMGSGVDVIYPQENLQLAQSVIQNGALISDYAPGTQPEGINFPPRNRIISGLSLATIVVEAGLRSGALITASFAADQGREDRKSTRLNSSHGYIS
;
A
#
# COMPACT_ATOMS: atom_id res chain seq x y z
N ALA A 1 -19.27 16.31 13.02
CA ALA A 1 -18.65 15.99 11.70
C ALA A 1 -19.23 16.87 10.59
N LEU A 2 -20.56 16.83 10.32
CA LEU A 2 -21.20 17.58 9.21
C LEU A 2 -20.97 19.10 9.29
N ILE A 3 -21.08 19.71 10.47
CA ILE A 3 -20.85 21.15 10.68
C ILE A 3 -19.42 21.55 10.29
N ASN A 4 -18.42 20.74 10.66
CA ASN A 4 -17.02 20.99 10.31
C ASN A 4 -16.79 20.85 8.80
N LEU A 5 -17.42 19.88 8.15
CA LEU A 5 -17.36 19.71 6.70
C LEU A 5 -17.97 20.92 5.95
N LEU A 6 -19.15 21.38 6.37
CA LEU A 6 -19.80 22.54 5.77
C LEU A 6 -19.00 23.82 5.98
N LYS A 7 -18.38 23.98 7.17
CA LYS A 7 -17.49 25.10 7.46
C LYS A 7 -16.26 25.05 6.55
N PHE A 8 -15.56 23.90 6.47
CA PHE A 8 -14.40 23.71 5.59
C PHE A 8 -14.73 24.06 4.13
N ARG A 9 -15.88 23.56 3.61
CA ARG A 9 -16.32 23.85 2.24
C ARG A 9 -16.58 25.34 1.96
N ARG A 10 -17.01 26.10 2.98
CA ARG A 10 -17.24 27.55 2.85
C ARG A 10 -15.96 28.37 2.91
N GLU A 11 -14.97 27.88 3.66
CA GLU A 11 -13.72 28.58 3.92
C GLU A 11 -12.63 28.24 2.90
N ASN A 12 -12.82 27.20 2.08
CA ASN A 12 -11.84 26.73 1.10
C ASN A 12 -12.43 26.67 -0.30
N ASN A 13 -11.64 27.09 -1.27
CA ASN A 13 -11.96 26.90 -2.68
C ASN A 13 -11.51 25.49 -3.10
N LEU A 14 -12.50 24.59 -3.29
CA LEU A 14 -12.22 23.20 -3.64
C LEU A 14 -11.58 23.06 -5.03
N ASP A 15 -11.93 23.95 -5.95
CA ASP A 15 -11.35 23.93 -7.31
C ASP A 15 -9.86 24.29 -7.28
N GLU A 16 -9.46 25.24 -6.42
CA GLU A 16 -8.03 25.57 -6.21
C GLU A 16 -7.26 24.42 -5.58
N ILE A 17 -7.85 23.75 -4.56
CA ILE A 17 -7.23 22.58 -3.91
C ILE A 17 -7.02 21.46 -4.94
N TYR A 18 -8.02 21.21 -5.78
CA TYR A 18 -7.95 20.21 -6.84
C TYR A 18 -6.90 20.58 -7.89
N ALA A 19 -6.91 21.85 -8.34
CA ALA A 19 -5.93 22.35 -9.31
C ALA A 19 -4.48 22.28 -8.77
N ASP A 20 -4.26 22.57 -7.48
CA ASP A 20 -2.95 22.43 -6.82
C ASP A 20 -2.48 20.96 -6.79
N ALA A 21 -3.37 20.02 -6.52
CA ALA A 21 -3.05 18.59 -6.58
C ALA A 21 -2.61 18.18 -8.00
N LEU A 22 -3.37 18.59 -9.02
CA LEU A 22 -3.04 18.30 -10.42
C LEU A 22 -1.72 18.94 -10.85
N ALA A 23 -1.43 20.18 -10.42
CA ALA A 23 -0.17 20.86 -10.72
C ALA A 23 1.05 20.14 -10.10
N LYS A 24 0.86 19.41 -9.00
CA LYS A 24 1.86 18.55 -8.37
C LYS A 24 1.97 17.15 -9.01
N GLY A 25 1.22 16.90 -10.08
CA GLY A 25 1.14 15.58 -10.74
C GLY A 25 0.45 14.53 -9.87
N ILE A 26 -0.51 14.96 -9.04
CA ILE A 26 -1.31 14.09 -8.19
C ILE A 26 -2.70 13.99 -8.81
N GLU A 27 -3.08 12.79 -9.20
CA GLU A 27 -4.42 12.47 -9.64
C GLU A 27 -5.32 12.22 -8.42
N VAL A 28 -6.58 12.66 -8.50
CA VAL A 28 -7.58 12.46 -7.45
C VAL A 28 -8.69 11.60 -8.04
N VAL A 29 -8.89 10.41 -7.48
CA VAL A 29 -9.89 9.44 -7.96
C VAL A 29 -10.90 9.17 -6.86
N THR A 30 -12.19 9.33 -7.16
CA THR A 30 -13.27 9.05 -6.23
C THR A 30 -13.83 7.62 -6.41
N ILE A 31 -14.44 7.08 -5.36
CA ILE A 31 -15.01 5.72 -5.37
C ILE A 31 -16.09 5.52 -6.46
N GLU A 32 -16.72 6.61 -6.92
CA GLU A 32 -17.75 6.58 -7.96
C GLU A 32 -17.15 6.47 -9.37
N GLU A 33 -15.87 6.81 -9.55
CA GLU A 33 -15.22 6.84 -10.84
C GLU A 33 -14.82 5.45 -11.33
N LYS A 34 -14.86 5.26 -12.65
CA LYS A 34 -14.51 3.98 -13.28
C LYS A 34 -13.06 3.54 -12.98
N ASP A 35 -12.17 4.50 -12.89
CA ASP A 35 -10.72 4.26 -12.68
C ASP A 35 -10.36 3.95 -11.21
N TYR A 36 -11.36 3.95 -10.31
CA TYR A 36 -11.13 3.51 -8.94
C TYR A 36 -10.89 2.00 -8.90
N PRO A 37 -9.84 1.51 -8.17
CA PRO A 37 -9.47 0.10 -8.15
C PRO A 37 -10.61 -0.81 -7.71
N GLU A 38 -11.00 -1.73 -8.58
CA GLU A 38 -12.15 -2.61 -8.40
C GLU A 38 -12.05 -3.49 -7.14
N ASN A 39 -10.86 -4.03 -6.85
CA ASN A 39 -10.63 -4.81 -5.64
C ASN A 39 -10.83 -3.97 -4.38
N LEU A 40 -10.36 -2.72 -4.38
CA LEU A 40 -10.49 -1.83 -3.24
C LEU A 40 -11.93 -1.34 -3.03
N ARG A 41 -12.70 -1.17 -4.11
CA ARG A 41 -14.11 -0.78 -4.05
C ARG A 41 -14.97 -1.78 -3.27
N LYS A 42 -14.56 -3.06 -3.26
CA LYS A 42 -15.32 -4.17 -2.64
C LYS A 42 -15.16 -4.28 -1.12
N ILE A 43 -14.21 -3.58 -0.51
CA ILE A 43 -14.04 -3.65 0.94
C ILE A 43 -15.05 -2.75 1.67
N ASN A 44 -15.50 -3.17 2.87
CA ASN A 44 -16.54 -2.47 3.63
C ASN A 44 -16.22 -1.00 3.96
N ASN A 45 -14.94 -0.66 4.11
CA ASN A 45 -14.46 0.67 4.45
C ASN A 45 -13.49 1.21 3.38
N ALA A 46 -13.88 1.05 2.11
CA ALA A 46 -13.16 1.62 0.99
C ALA A 46 -13.03 3.14 1.15
N PRO A 47 -11.84 3.71 0.93
CA PRO A 47 -11.68 5.16 1.00
C PRO A 47 -12.50 5.85 -0.08
N PRO A 48 -13.27 6.90 0.24
CA PRO A 48 -14.10 7.60 -0.74
C PRO A 48 -13.26 8.34 -1.79
N ILE A 49 -12.02 8.69 -1.47
CA ILE A 49 -11.09 9.42 -2.33
C ILE A 49 -9.71 8.76 -2.23
N LEU A 50 -9.04 8.65 -3.37
CA LEU A 50 -7.63 8.28 -3.47
C LEU A 50 -6.84 9.41 -4.12
N TYR A 51 -5.68 9.71 -3.55
CA TYR A 51 -4.64 10.54 -4.16
C TYR A 51 -3.59 9.63 -4.74
N ILE A 52 -3.23 9.85 -6.01
CA ILE A 52 -2.37 8.95 -6.76
C ILE A 52 -1.24 9.76 -7.40
N LYS A 53 0.00 9.32 -7.24
CA LYS A 53 1.16 9.85 -7.93
C LYS A 53 1.86 8.75 -8.69
N GLY A 54 1.92 8.86 -9.99
CA GLY A 54 2.23 7.80 -10.94
C GLY A 54 1.00 7.43 -11.74
N LYS A 55 0.83 6.18 -12.13
CA LYS A 55 -0.30 5.77 -12.96
C LYS A 55 -0.87 4.43 -12.51
N LEU A 56 -2.18 4.36 -12.29
CA LEU A 56 -2.90 3.08 -12.18
C LEU A 56 -3.15 2.49 -13.56
N MET A 57 -3.16 1.18 -13.64
CA MET A 57 -3.46 0.43 -14.86
C MET A 57 -4.61 -0.54 -14.62
N GLU A 58 -5.35 -0.84 -15.68
CA GLU A 58 -6.47 -1.77 -15.59
C GLU A 58 -6.03 -3.13 -15.02
N ASP A 59 -4.83 -3.62 -15.40
CA ASP A 59 -4.29 -4.90 -14.94
C ASP A 59 -3.85 -4.92 -13.46
N ASP A 60 -3.85 -3.79 -12.76
CA ASP A 60 -3.49 -3.74 -11.32
C ASP A 60 -4.47 -4.51 -10.41
N TRP A 61 -5.61 -4.95 -10.93
CA TRP A 61 -6.49 -5.88 -10.22
C TRP A 61 -5.80 -7.22 -9.93
N ARG A 62 -4.83 -7.64 -10.79
CA ARG A 62 -4.00 -8.84 -10.59
C ARG A 62 -2.82 -8.49 -9.68
N SER A 63 -3.08 -8.28 -8.42
CA SER A 63 -2.05 -7.86 -7.47
C SER A 63 -1.99 -8.72 -6.22
N ILE A 64 -0.80 -8.77 -5.63
CA ILE A 64 -0.53 -9.41 -4.34
C ILE A 64 0.08 -8.39 -3.37
N ALA A 65 -0.33 -8.43 -2.10
CA ALA A 65 0.32 -7.69 -1.05
C ALA A 65 1.48 -8.48 -0.48
N VAL A 66 2.64 -7.83 -0.30
CA VAL A 66 3.80 -8.39 0.41
C VAL A 66 4.16 -7.45 1.56
N VAL A 67 3.99 -7.91 2.78
CA VAL A 67 4.25 -7.14 4.01
C VAL A 67 5.04 -7.96 5.02
N GLY A 68 5.68 -7.29 5.99
CA GLY A 68 6.46 -8.04 6.98
C GLY A 68 7.20 -7.17 7.97
N THR A 69 8.24 -7.74 8.55
CA THR A 69 9.07 -7.09 9.56
C THR A 69 9.90 -5.94 8.98
N ARG A 70 10.13 -4.92 9.80
CA ARG A 70 11.07 -3.83 9.48
C ARG A 70 12.54 -4.24 9.59
N LYS A 71 12.81 -5.40 10.22
CA LYS A 71 14.16 -5.97 10.40
C LYS A 71 14.15 -7.40 9.89
N MET A 72 14.37 -7.56 8.60
CA MET A 72 14.41 -8.87 7.96
C MET A 72 15.68 -9.64 8.29
N THR A 73 15.55 -10.98 8.33
CA THR A 73 16.71 -11.89 8.24
C THR A 73 17.17 -12.03 6.79
N ALA A 74 18.36 -12.63 6.59
CA ALA A 74 18.82 -12.97 5.25
C ALA A 74 17.85 -13.94 4.53
N TYR A 75 17.22 -14.84 5.28
CA TYR A 75 16.19 -15.74 4.74
C TYR A 75 14.97 -14.98 4.25
N GLY A 76 14.42 -14.07 5.07
CA GLY A 76 13.28 -13.23 4.68
C GLY A 76 13.57 -12.40 3.44
N LYS A 77 14.78 -11.86 3.34
CA LYS A 77 15.23 -11.11 2.16
C LYS A 77 15.22 -11.96 0.89
N ASN A 78 15.72 -13.21 0.95
CA ASN A 78 15.71 -14.11 -0.20
C ASN A 78 14.28 -14.47 -0.65
N ILE A 79 13.37 -14.72 0.30
CA ILE A 79 11.94 -14.99 0.00
C ILE A 79 11.30 -13.79 -0.69
N VAL A 80 11.52 -12.57 -0.18
CA VAL A 80 10.95 -11.35 -0.79
C VAL A 80 11.50 -11.15 -2.20
N LYS A 81 12.79 -11.41 -2.42
CA LYS A 81 13.40 -11.32 -3.74
C LYS A 81 12.77 -12.30 -4.73
N GLU A 82 12.61 -13.56 -4.33
CA GLU A 82 11.96 -14.58 -5.15
C GLU A 82 10.51 -14.21 -5.48
N LEU A 83 9.76 -13.69 -4.49
CA LEU A 83 8.38 -13.22 -4.70
C LEU A 83 8.32 -12.07 -5.71
N GLY A 84 9.26 -11.12 -5.66
CA GLY A 84 9.34 -10.02 -6.62
C GLY A 84 9.62 -10.50 -8.04
N GLU A 85 10.56 -11.44 -8.20
CA GLU A 85 10.89 -12.06 -9.49
C GLU A 85 9.70 -12.82 -10.07
N ILE A 86 9.01 -13.63 -9.25
CA ILE A 86 7.82 -14.38 -9.66
C ILE A 86 6.69 -13.43 -10.05
N ALA A 87 6.46 -12.36 -9.28
CA ALA A 87 5.43 -11.37 -9.59
C ALA A 87 5.69 -10.70 -10.95
N ALA A 88 6.94 -10.27 -11.20
CA ALA A 88 7.32 -9.65 -12.45
C ALA A 88 7.15 -10.60 -13.65
N GLN A 89 7.61 -11.84 -13.54
CA GLN A 89 7.51 -12.85 -14.60
C GLN A 89 6.07 -13.20 -14.97
N ASN A 90 5.14 -13.07 -14.02
CA ASN A 90 3.72 -13.40 -14.23
C ASN A 90 2.83 -12.17 -14.43
N SER A 91 3.41 -10.97 -14.62
CA SER A 91 2.67 -9.71 -14.77
C SER A 91 1.68 -9.48 -13.62
N VAL A 92 2.11 -9.80 -12.39
CA VAL A 92 1.36 -9.56 -11.16
C VAL A 92 1.90 -8.30 -10.50
N THR A 93 1.03 -7.33 -10.21
CA THR A 93 1.40 -6.10 -9.52
C THR A 93 1.66 -6.39 -8.03
N LEU A 94 2.81 -5.94 -7.52
CA LEU A 94 3.14 -6.08 -6.11
C LEU A 94 2.67 -4.85 -5.34
N VAL A 95 1.93 -5.04 -4.25
CA VAL A 95 1.44 -3.96 -3.39
C VAL A 95 2.12 -4.02 -2.03
N SER A 96 2.62 -2.89 -1.53
CA SER A 96 3.18 -2.80 -0.19
C SER A 96 3.09 -1.36 0.37
N GLY A 97 3.69 -1.12 1.53
CA GLY A 97 3.51 0.14 2.27
C GLY A 97 4.71 1.07 2.29
N LEU A 98 5.75 0.85 1.49
CA LEU A 98 6.99 1.64 1.44
C LEU A 98 7.73 1.77 2.78
N ALA A 99 7.40 0.98 3.80
CA ALA A 99 8.11 0.96 5.07
C ALA A 99 9.51 0.34 4.94
N ARG A 100 10.33 0.51 5.99
CA ARG A 100 11.63 -0.18 6.09
C ARG A 100 11.46 -1.70 6.04
N GLY A 101 12.50 -2.40 5.63
CA GLY A 101 12.55 -3.86 5.65
C GLY A 101 11.74 -4.50 4.54
N THR A 102 10.80 -5.37 4.85
CA THR A 102 10.05 -6.18 3.89
C THR A 102 9.39 -5.35 2.79
N ASP A 103 8.73 -4.25 3.14
CA ASP A 103 8.02 -3.42 2.16
C ASP A 103 8.99 -2.83 1.12
N SER A 104 10.07 -2.19 1.58
CA SER A 104 11.05 -1.60 0.66
C SER A 104 11.78 -2.64 -0.19
N GLU A 105 12.07 -3.81 0.38
CA GLU A 105 12.71 -4.90 -0.40
C GLU A 105 11.74 -5.49 -1.43
N ALA A 106 10.45 -5.60 -1.09
CA ALA A 106 9.42 -6.07 -2.00
C ALA A 106 9.30 -5.15 -3.23
N HIS A 107 9.26 -3.82 -3.00
CA HIS A 107 9.28 -2.87 -4.11
C HIS A 107 10.55 -2.96 -4.95
N ARG A 108 11.74 -3.04 -4.32
CA ARG A 108 13.01 -3.16 -5.06
C ARG A 108 13.06 -4.42 -5.90
N SER A 109 12.75 -5.56 -5.30
CA SER A 109 12.89 -6.85 -5.98
C SER A 109 12.00 -6.96 -7.23
N VAL A 110 10.76 -6.49 -7.17
CA VAL A 110 9.88 -6.51 -8.34
C VAL A 110 10.32 -5.49 -9.39
N LEU A 111 10.81 -4.30 -8.99
CA LEU A 111 11.33 -3.29 -9.92
C LEU A 111 12.62 -3.75 -10.61
N ASP A 112 13.55 -4.36 -9.86
CA ASP A 112 14.81 -4.91 -10.39
C ASP A 112 14.54 -6.03 -11.41
N ALA A 113 13.43 -6.76 -11.26
CA ALA A 113 12.97 -7.78 -12.21
C ALA A 113 12.14 -7.20 -13.37
N GLY A 114 12.01 -5.88 -13.50
CA GLY A 114 11.23 -5.21 -14.54
C GLY A 114 9.72 -5.27 -14.36
N GLY A 115 9.25 -5.61 -13.15
CA GLY A 115 7.82 -5.70 -12.83
C GLY A 115 7.23 -4.38 -12.31
N ARG A 116 5.98 -4.45 -11.91
CA ARG A 116 5.14 -3.31 -11.52
C ARG A 116 4.79 -3.34 -10.04
N THR A 117 4.74 -2.16 -9.39
CA THR A 117 4.42 -2.08 -7.96
C THR A 117 3.62 -0.84 -7.57
N LEU A 118 2.76 -1.00 -6.57
CA LEU A 118 1.97 0.07 -5.96
C LEU A 118 2.38 0.23 -4.50
N ALA A 119 2.73 1.47 -4.11
CA ALA A 119 3.06 1.76 -2.73
C ALA A 119 1.93 2.57 -2.07
N VAL A 120 1.33 2.01 -1.02
CA VAL A 120 0.30 2.70 -0.25
C VAL A 120 0.96 3.51 0.86
N MET A 121 0.61 4.79 0.98
CA MET A 121 1.23 5.73 1.90
C MET A 121 0.37 5.95 3.15
N GLY A 122 1.01 6.18 4.31
CA GLY A 122 0.35 6.66 5.54
C GLY A 122 0.53 8.17 5.75
N SER A 123 0.83 8.89 4.67
CA SER A 123 1.02 10.33 4.55
C SER A 123 0.45 10.79 3.21
N GLY A 124 0.45 12.08 2.90
CA GLY A 124 0.18 12.53 1.54
C GLY A 124 1.18 11.91 0.55
N VAL A 125 0.77 11.66 -0.69
CA VAL A 125 1.62 11.06 -1.74
C VAL A 125 2.80 11.95 -2.15
N ASP A 126 2.80 13.21 -1.74
CA ASP A 126 3.88 14.19 -1.90
C ASP A 126 4.83 14.25 -0.69
N VAL A 127 4.52 13.54 0.40
CA VAL A 127 5.32 13.47 1.63
C VAL A 127 5.87 12.07 1.81
N ILE A 128 7.09 11.83 1.31
CA ILE A 128 7.69 10.50 1.33
C ILE A 128 8.23 10.15 2.72
N TYR A 129 7.79 9.02 3.24
CA TYR A 129 8.26 8.45 4.50
C TYR A 129 8.43 6.93 4.39
N PRO A 130 9.55 6.37 4.89
CA PRO A 130 10.71 7.08 5.45
C PRO A 130 11.52 7.81 4.35
N GLN A 131 12.22 8.89 4.72
CA GLN A 131 12.95 9.73 3.76
C GLN A 131 14.04 8.97 2.99
N GLU A 132 14.64 7.96 3.59
CA GLU A 132 15.65 7.09 2.96
C GLU A 132 15.08 6.32 1.75
N ASN A 133 13.76 6.17 1.64
CA ASN A 133 13.08 5.52 0.52
C ASN A 133 12.66 6.51 -0.59
N LEU A 134 13.15 7.76 -0.58
CA LEU A 134 12.80 8.77 -1.58
C LEU A 134 13.12 8.30 -3.01
N GLN A 135 14.31 7.74 -3.24
CA GLN A 135 14.69 7.22 -4.56
C GLN A 135 13.83 6.03 -4.97
N LEU A 136 13.53 5.14 -4.02
CA LEU A 136 12.62 4.02 -4.26
C LEU A 136 11.21 4.50 -4.63
N ALA A 137 10.69 5.51 -3.93
CA ALA A 137 9.41 6.11 -4.25
C ALA A 137 9.37 6.68 -5.67
N GLN A 138 10.45 7.31 -6.13
CA GLN A 138 10.57 7.79 -7.51
C GLN A 138 10.55 6.65 -8.52
N SER A 139 11.25 5.55 -8.25
CA SER A 139 11.21 4.35 -9.10
C SER A 139 9.81 3.70 -9.12
N VAL A 140 9.11 3.70 -7.99
CA VAL A 140 7.71 3.25 -7.90
C VAL A 140 6.79 4.12 -8.76
N ILE A 141 6.93 5.44 -8.72
CA ILE A 141 6.14 6.38 -9.53
C ILE A 141 6.33 6.11 -11.04
N GLN A 142 7.55 5.79 -11.46
CA GLN A 142 7.86 5.51 -12.87
C GLN A 142 7.28 4.18 -13.38
N ASN A 143 7.18 3.17 -12.51
CA ASN A 143 6.77 1.81 -12.88
C ASN A 143 5.51 1.35 -12.14
N GLY A 144 4.72 2.29 -11.64
CA GLY A 144 3.53 2.02 -10.83
C GLY A 144 2.92 3.30 -10.30
N ALA A 145 2.58 3.31 -9.01
CA ALA A 145 2.03 4.49 -8.34
C ALA A 145 2.24 4.49 -6.82
N LEU A 146 2.31 5.69 -6.26
CA LEU A 146 2.04 5.93 -4.85
C LEU A 146 0.55 6.22 -4.68
N ILE A 147 -0.07 5.65 -3.67
CA ILE A 147 -1.50 5.75 -3.39
C ILE A 147 -1.70 6.16 -1.92
N SER A 148 -2.61 7.08 -1.66
CA SER A 148 -2.99 7.46 -0.29
C SER A 148 -4.46 7.86 -0.22
N ASP A 149 -5.09 7.64 0.93
CA ASP A 149 -6.37 8.25 1.32
C ASP A 149 -6.20 9.52 2.17
N TYR A 150 -4.94 9.94 2.39
CA TYR A 150 -4.60 11.19 3.04
C TYR A 150 -4.33 12.28 2.00
N ALA A 151 -4.86 13.50 2.26
CA ALA A 151 -4.67 14.63 1.38
C ALA A 151 -3.18 15.00 1.21
N PRO A 152 -2.79 15.59 0.07
CA PRO A 152 -1.45 16.11 -0.16
C PRO A 152 -0.99 17.01 1.00
N GLY A 153 0.30 16.93 1.36
CA GLY A 153 0.88 17.65 2.49
C GLY A 153 0.67 17.01 3.87
N THR A 154 -0.15 15.94 3.98
CA THR A 154 -0.35 15.24 5.25
C THR A 154 0.94 14.60 5.73
N GLN A 155 1.35 14.92 6.96
CA GLN A 155 2.57 14.41 7.56
C GLN A 155 2.44 12.95 8.01
N PRO A 156 3.54 12.17 8.05
CA PRO A 156 3.54 10.78 8.46
C PRO A 156 3.43 10.65 9.98
N GLU A 157 2.24 10.49 10.48
CA GLU A 157 1.96 10.25 11.89
C GLU A 157 1.76 8.76 12.19
N GLY A 158 2.20 8.31 13.37
CA GLY A 158 2.12 6.90 13.78
C GLY A 158 0.71 6.32 13.70
N ILE A 159 -0.31 7.14 13.96
CA ILE A 159 -1.72 6.76 13.94
C ILE A 159 -2.25 6.47 12.52
N ASN A 160 -1.60 6.99 11.48
CA ASN A 160 -2.04 6.84 10.09
C ASN A 160 -1.66 5.48 9.46
N PHE A 161 -0.62 4.82 9.97
CA PHE A 161 -0.11 3.59 9.35
C PHE A 161 -1.03 2.38 9.55
N PRO A 162 -1.60 2.11 10.74
CA PRO A 162 -2.49 0.97 10.92
C PRO A 162 -3.76 1.04 10.03
N PRO A 163 -4.52 2.14 9.97
CA PRO A 163 -5.71 2.23 9.12
C PRO A 163 -5.39 2.10 7.62
N ARG A 164 -4.23 2.63 7.18
CA ARG A 164 -3.77 2.55 5.79
C ARG A 164 -3.64 1.10 5.31
N ASN A 165 -3.28 0.17 6.18
CA ASN A 165 -3.03 -1.22 5.80
C ASN A 165 -4.25 -1.93 5.19
N ARG A 166 -5.47 -1.46 5.49
CA ARG A 166 -6.70 -1.95 4.83
C ARG A 166 -6.68 -1.72 3.31
N ILE A 167 -5.98 -0.68 2.86
CA ILE A 167 -5.85 -0.35 1.44
C ILE A 167 -4.84 -1.31 0.77
N ILE A 168 -3.74 -1.65 1.46
CA ILE A 168 -2.76 -2.62 0.96
C ILE A 168 -3.44 -3.97 0.67
N SER A 169 -4.14 -4.53 1.66
CA SER A 169 -4.88 -5.79 1.48
C SER A 169 -6.06 -5.62 0.51
N GLY A 170 -6.76 -4.47 0.57
CA GLY A 170 -7.94 -4.19 -0.26
C GLY A 170 -7.65 -4.09 -1.75
N LEU A 171 -6.48 -3.59 -2.14
CA LEU A 171 -6.01 -3.58 -3.53
C LEU A 171 -5.69 -4.98 -4.05
N SER A 172 -5.35 -5.93 -3.17
CA SER A 172 -4.72 -7.19 -3.53
C SER A 172 -5.68 -8.37 -3.49
N LEU A 173 -5.41 -9.39 -4.32
CA LEU A 173 -6.12 -10.66 -4.30
C LEU A 173 -5.71 -11.54 -3.11
N ALA A 174 -4.44 -11.45 -2.70
CA ALA A 174 -3.88 -12.18 -1.58
C ALA A 174 -2.85 -11.34 -0.83
N THR A 175 -2.63 -11.64 0.45
CA THR A 175 -1.62 -11.00 1.29
C THR A 175 -0.60 -12.02 1.78
N ILE A 176 0.68 -11.76 1.49
CA ILE A 176 1.80 -12.58 1.93
C ILE A 176 2.52 -11.84 3.06
N VAL A 177 2.62 -12.49 4.22
CA VAL A 177 3.34 -11.95 5.38
C VAL A 177 4.69 -12.66 5.48
N VAL A 178 5.78 -11.90 5.28
CA VAL A 178 7.15 -12.40 5.39
C VAL A 178 7.74 -11.93 6.72
N GLU A 179 8.01 -12.86 7.61
CA GLU A 179 8.60 -12.60 8.94
C GLU A 179 7.83 -11.53 9.75
N ALA A 180 6.90 -11.95 10.57
CA ALA A 180 6.19 -11.06 11.48
C ALA A 180 6.38 -11.50 12.94
N GLY A 181 6.84 -10.59 13.78
CA GLY A 181 6.76 -10.78 15.23
C GLY A 181 5.33 -10.60 15.74
N LEU A 182 5.01 -11.10 16.94
CA LEU A 182 3.66 -11.05 17.53
C LEU A 182 3.02 -9.65 17.61
N ARG A 183 3.83 -8.59 17.64
CA ARG A 183 3.37 -7.19 17.68
C ARG A 183 3.66 -6.44 16.36
N SER A 184 3.85 -7.17 15.28
CA SER A 184 4.17 -6.57 13.98
C SER A 184 2.94 -5.90 13.34
N GLY A 185 3.13 -4.70 12.78
CA GLY A 185 2.11 -4.04 11.96
C GLY A 185 1.67 -4.87 10.74
N ALA A 186 2.50 -5.81 10.26
CA ALA A 186 2.15 -6.72 9.18
C ALA A 186 0.99 -7.66 9.56
N LEU A 187 0.84 -8.01 10.85
CA LEU A 187 -0.30 -8.81 11.32
C LEU A 187 -1.62 -8.03 11.26
N ILE A 188 -1.56 -6.69 11.36
CA ILE A 188 -2.74 -5.84 11.15
C ILE A 188 -3.20 -5.93 9.69
N THR A 189 -2.27 -5.96 8.75
CA THR A 189 -2.60 -6.15 7.32
C THR A 189 -3.19 -7.53 7.07
N ALA A 190 -2.67 -8.58 7.70
CA ALA A 190 -3.24 -9.93 7.62
C ALA A 190 -4.65 -9.99 8.20
N SER A 191 -4.92 -9.31 9.32
CA SER A 191 -6.27 -9.21 9.89
C SER A 191 -7.23 -8.54 8.92
N PHE A 192 -6.84 -7.41 8.31
CA PHE A 192 -7.67 -6.77 7.27
C PHE A 192 -7.89 -7.68 6.08
N ALA A 193 -6.87 -8.43 5.63
CA ALA A 193 -7.04 -9.38 4.52
C ALA A 193 -8.08 -10.45 4.84
N ALA A 194 -8.04 -11.02 6.05
CA ALA A 194 -9.02 -11.99 6.52
C ALA A 194 -10.45 -11.40 6.58
N ASP A 195 -10.60 -10.21 7.18
CA ASP A 195 -11.88 -9.50 7.27
C ASP A 195 -12.46 -9.13 5.89
N GLN A 196 -11.60 -8.95 4.89
CA GLN A 196 -11.95 -8.65 3.50
C GLN A 196 -12.17 -9.90 2.64
N GLY A 197 -12.06 -11.11 3.22
CA GLY A 197 -12.18 -12.37 2.50
C GLY A 197 -11.06 -12.62 1.49
N ARG A 198 -9.86 -12.04 1.71
CA ARG A 198 -8.67 -12.27 0.90
C ARG A 198 -7.91 -13.49 1.43
N GLU A 199 -7.26 -14.24 0.53
CA GLU A 199 -6.34 -15.28 0.99
C GLU A 199 -5.16 -14.65 1.75
N ASP A 200 -4.87 -15.14 2.95
CA ASP A 200 -3.64 -14.84 3.68
C ASP A 200 -2.68 -16.04 3.61
N ARG A 201 -1.44 -15.80 3.22
CA ARG A 201 -0.36 -16.78 3.20
C ARG A 201 0.74 -16.32 4.12
N LYS A 202 1.01 -17.09 5.17
CA LYS A 202 2.17 -16.89 6.04
C LYS A 202 3.32 -17.73 5.55
N SER A 203 4.45 -17.12 5.20
CA SER A 203 5.70 -17.82 5.01
C SER A 203 6.20 -18.24 6.39
N THR A 204 5.99 -19.50 6.76
CA THR A 204 6.28 -20.04 8.08
C THR A 204 7.76 -20.39 8.24
N ARG A 205 8.51 -19.56 8.94
CA ARG A 205 9.30 -20.02 10.08
C ARG A 205 8.89 -19.21 11.30
N LEU A 206 7.78 -19.62 11.92
CA LEU A 206 7.58 -19.37 13.34
C LEU A 206 8.68 -20.12 14.08
N ASN A 207 9.46 -19.41 14.91
CA ASN A 207 10.27 -20.04 15.92
C ASN A 207 9.41 -21.10 16.61
N SER A 208 9.88 -22.33 16.55
CA SER A 208 9.28 -23.50 17.19
C SER A 208 9.28 -23.33 18.73
N SER A 209 8.23 -22.72 19.21
CA SER A 209 7.75 -22.95 20.58
C SER A 209 6.29 -22.45 20.63
N HIS A 210 5.40 -23.42 20.75
CA HIS A 210 3.99 -23.40 21.07
C HIS A 210 3.00 -23.67 19.92
N GLY A 211 2.55 -24.90 19.94
CA GLY A 211 1.15 -25.31 19.92
C GLY A 211 0.45 -25.27 18.56
N TYR A 212 0.30 -26.44 17.98
CA TYR A 212 -0.75 -26.75 17.02
C TYR A 212 -2.11 -26.30 17.57
N ILE A 213 -2.87 -25.55 16.81
CA ILE A 213 -4.31 -25.52 16.94
C ILE A 213 -4.86 -26.06 15.62
N SER A 214 -5.55 -27.18 15.75
CA SER A 214 -6.33 -27.90 14.77
C SER A 214 -7.40 -27.05 14.11
#